data_a1dc677a9460ef75bcf265079f3d3e70
#
_entry.id   a1dc677a9460ef75bcf265079f3d3e70
#
_cell.length_a   1.000
_cell.length_b   1.000
_cell.length_c   1.000
_cell.angle_alpha   90.00
_cell.angle_beta   90.00
_cell.angle_gamma   90.00
#
_symmetry.space_group_name_H-M   'P 1'
#
loop_
_entity.id
_entity.type
_entity.pdbx_description
1 polymer ?
#
loop_
_entity_poly.entity_id
_entity_poly.type
_entity_poly.pdbx_seq_one_letter_code
_entity_poly.pdbx_strand_id
1 'polypeptide(L)'
;MYMWNKLMGLLSADMAIDLGTANTLVYVKGKGIVLNEPSVVAIEEIRGKKQVKAVGNEAKRMLGRTPGNISAIRPMSEGVIADFEIAEEMIKYFIRKVHNRRSFVSPLIIICVPSGATAVERRAIQESRSEEHTSELQ
;
A
#
# COMPACT_ATOMS: atom_id res chain seq x y z
N MET A 1 -2.92 -12.97 21.09
CA MET A 1 -3.76 -13.62 20.07
C MET A 1 -3.60 -12.95 18.72
N TYR A 2 -3.86 -11.66 18.65
CA TYR A 2 -3.71 -10.91 17.40
C TYR A 2 -2.27 -10.96 16.84
N MET A 3 -1.28 -10.76 17.69
CA MET A 3 0.14 -10.83 17.31
C MET A 3 0.56 -12.23 16.84
N TRP A 4 0.00 -13.26 17.46
CA TRP A 4 0.30 -14.64 17.11
C TRP A 4 -0.18 -14.98 15.69
N ASN A 5 -1.41 -14.61 15.37
CA ASN A 5 -1.95 -14.85 14.03
C ASN A 5 -1.16 -14.09 12.96
N LYS A 6 -0.74 -12.88 13.28
CA LYS A 6 0.09 -12.06 12.40
C LYS A 6 1.46 -12.73 12.17
N LEU A 7 2.04 -13.28 13.24
CA LEU A 7 3.32 -13.98 13.17
C LEU A 7 3.21 -15.25 12.32
N MET A 8 2.15 -16.02 12.51
CA MET A 8 1.91 -17.24 11.72
C MET A 8 1.73 -16.93 10.24
N GLY A 9 1.03 -15.85 9.92
CA GLY A 9 0.90 -15.37 8.56
C GLY A 9 2.23 -15.00 7.93
N LEU A 10 3.11 -14.34 8.67
CA LEU A 10 4.44 -13.95 8.21
C LEU A 10 5.34 -15.16 7.94
N LEU A 11 5.14 -16.27 8.63
CA LEU A 11 5.93 -17.48 8.40
C LEU A 11 5.62 -18.14 7.06
N SER A 12 4.41 -17.96 6.53
CA SER A 12 3.99 -18.56 5.26
C SER A 12 4.01 -17.58 4.08
N ALA A 13 4.12 -16.28 4.33
CA ALA A 13 4.10 -15.26 3.31
C ALA A 13 5.50 -14.82 2.92
N ASP A 14 5.66 -14.43 1.66
CA ASP A 14 6.91 -13.86 1.15
C ASP A 14 7.02 -12.38 1.52
N MET A 15 5.90 -11.69 1.60
CA MET A 15 5.82 -10.25 1.86
C MET A 15 4.59 -9.94 2.70
N ALA A 16 4.71 -8.97 3.58
CA ALA A 16 3.58 -8.46 4.35
C ALA A 16 3.57 -6.93 4.29
N ILE A 17 2.39 -6.37 4.09
CA ILE A 17 2.19 -4.92 4.05
C ILE A 17 1.27 -4.54 5.20
N ASP A 18 1.72 -3.62 6.04
CA ASP A 18 0.94 -3.08 7.14
C ASP A 18 0.51 -1.66 6.81
N LEU A 19 -0.77 -1.48 6.51
CA LEU A 19 -1.33 -0.19 6.14
C LEU A 19 -1.69 0.58 7.40
N GLY A 20 -0.85 1.54 7.77
CA GLY A 20 -1.11 2.42 8.90
C GLY A 20 -1.66 3.76 8.48
N THR A 21 -2.28 4.47 9.41
CA THR A 21 -2.79 5.83 9.16
C THR A 21 -1.65 6.79 8.86
N ALA A 22 -0.57 6.72 9.60
CA ALA A 22 0.58 7.60 9.42
C ALA A 22 1.60 6.99 8.45
N ASN A 23 1.94 5.74 8.64
CA ASN A 23 3.01 5.07 7.88
C ASN A 23 2.56 3.69 7.38
N THR A 24 3.08 3.31 6.22
CA THR A 24 2.96 1.96 5.68
C THR A 24 4.29 1.25 5.83
N LEU A 25 4.25 0.04 6.35
CA LEU A 25 5.42 -0.82 6.51
C LEU A 25 5.34 -1.98 5.52
N VAL A 26 6.47 -2.33 4.92
CA VAL A 26 6.58 -3.53 4.10
C VAL A 26 7.67 -4.43 4.68
N TYR A 27 7.29 -5.65 4.95
CA TYR A 27 8.18 -6.69 5.45
C TYR A 27 8.40 -7.73 4.36
N VAL A 28 9.64 -8.12 4.16
CA VAL A 28 10.00 -9.21 3.23
C VAL A 28 10.66 -10.34 4.00
N LYS A 29 10.19 -11.56 3.78
CA LYS A 29 10.73 -12.75 4.43
C LYS A 29 12.24 -12.87 4.20
N GLY A 30 12.98 -13.02 5.27
CA GLY A 30 14.44 -13.12 5.23
C GLY A 30 15.19 -11.80 5.19
N LYS A 31 14.49 -10.69 4.96
CA LYS A 31 15.10 -9.35 4.92
C LYS A 31 14.61 -8.41 6.02
N GLY A 32 13.47 -8.73 6.63
CA GLY A 32 12.85 -7.87 7.64
C GLY A 32 12.06 -6.71 7.03
N ILE A 33 11.97 -5.61 7.76
CA ILE A 33 11.26 -4.41 7.27
C ILE A 33 12.15 -3.72 6.25
N VAL A 34 11.69 -3.71 5.01
CA VAL A 34 12.43 -3.13 3.87
C VAL A 34 11.89 -1.77 3.44
N LEU A 35 10.70 -1.40 3.93
CA LEU A 35 10.09 -0.13 3.61
C LEU A 35 9.29 0.36 4.80
N ASN A 36 9.49 1.63 5.15
CA ASN A 36 8.72 2.33 6.16
C ASN A 36 8.54 3.76 5.64
N GLU A 37 7.41 4.00 5.01
CA GLU A 37 7.15 5.29 4.39
C GLU A 37 5.78 5.83 4.81
N PRO A 38 5.62 7.15 4.81
CA PRO A 38 4.33 7.74 5.16
C PRO A 38 3.24 7.33 4.18
N SER A 39 2.04 7.14 4.71
CA SER A 39 0.85 6.79 3.92
C SER A 39 0.29 8.05 3.27
N VAL A 40 1.02 8.59 2.29
CA VAL A 40 0.71 9.83 1.58
C VAL A 40 0.88 9.61 0.09
N VAL A 41 -0.02 10.17 -0.71
CA VAL A 41 0.02 10.10 -2.16
C VAL A 41 -0.12 11.50 -2.74
N ALA A 42 0.78 11.89 -3.63
CA ALA A 42 0.68 13.14 -4.37
C ALA A 42 -0.04 12.88 -5.69
N ILE A 43 -1.10 13.62 -5.94
CA ILE A 43 -1.97 13.45 -7.09
C ILE A 43 -2.00 14.73 -7.90
N GLU A 44 -1.82 14.61 -9.21
CA GLU A 44 -2.00 15.68 -10.15
C GLU A 44 -3.34 15.51 -10.85
N GLU A 45 -4.09 16.59 -10.94
CA GLU A 45 -5.35 16.58 -11.67
C GLU A 45 -5.18 17.37 -12.96
N ILE A 46 -5.31 16.68 -14.10
CA ILE A 46 -5.22 17.27 -15.43
C ILE A 46 -6.51 16.94 -16.19
N ARG A 47 -7.26 17.96 -16.55
CA ARG A 47 -8.51 17.82 -17.34
C ARG A 47 -9.50 16.86 -16.68
N GLY A 48 -9.65 16.93 -15.36
CA GLY A 48 -10.54 16.07 -14.59
C GLY A 48 -10.03 14.66 -14.34
N LYS A 49 -8.84 14.31 -14.83
CA LYS A 49 -8.22 13.01 -14.57
C LYS A 49 -7.18 13.12 -13.47
N LYS A 50 -7.28 12.22 -12.51
CA LYS A 50 -6.32 12.14 -11.40
C LYS A 50 -5.20 11.19 -11.75
N GLN A 51 -3.97 11.63 -11.56
CA GLN A 51 -2.78 10.84 -11.81
C GLN A 51 -1.88 10.86 -10.59
N VAL A 52 -1.42 9.69 -10.17
CA VAL A 52 -0.46 9.59 -9.06
C VAL A 52 0.91 10.04 -9.55
N LYS A 53 1.50 11.00 -8.85
CA LYS A 53 2.82 11.55 -9.16
C LYS A 53 3.90 11.02 -8.23
N ALA A 54 3.57 10.81 -6.97
CA ALA A 54 4.52 10.34 -5.98
C ALA A 54 3.79 9.65 -4.84
N VAL A 55 4.48 8.80 -4.12
CA VAL A 55 3.93 8.05 -2.98
C VAL A 55 4.98 8.04 -1.87
N GLY A 56 4.52 8.02 -0.64
CA GLY A 56 5.38 7.87 0.52
C GLY A 56 6.25 9.09 0.80
N ASN A 57 7.52 8.87 1.04
CA ASN A 57 8.48 9.94 1.36
C ASN A 57 8.55 11.02 0.30
N GLU A 58 8.47 10.63 -0.96
CA GLU A 58 8.52 11.56 -2.06
C GLU A 58 7.28 12.46 -2.09
N ALA A 59 6.11 11.88 -1.86
CA ALA A 59 4.86 12.64 -1.74
C ALA A 59 4.90 13.58 -0.54
N LYS A 60 5.45 13.12 0.59
CA LYS A 60 5.59 13.95 1.79
C LYS A 60 6.47 15.17 1.54
N ARG A 61 7.54 15.01 0.77
CA ARG A 61 8.41 16.13 0.41
C ARG A 61 7.71 17.17 -0.46
N MET A 62 6.69 16.77 -1.20
CA MET A 62 5.88 17.68 -2.02
C MET A 62 4.88 18.50 -1.21
N LEU A 63 4.60 18.11 0.03
CA LEU A 63 3.68 18.85 0.89
C LEU A 63 4.19 20.30 1.10
N GLY A 64 3.33 21.27 0.81
CA GLY A 64 3.66 22.68 0.95
C GLY A 64 4.52 23.26 -0.17
N ARG A 65 4.91 22.45 -1.15
CA ARG A 65 5.73 22.89 -2.30
C ARG A 65 5.12 22.49 -3.64
N THR A 66 3.87 22.05 -3.60
CA THR A 66 3.20 21.54 -4.80
C THR A 66 2.71 22.68 -5.67
N PRO A 67 2.83 22.57 -7.00
CA PRO A 67 2.10 23.43 -7.93
C PRO A 67 0.60 23.31 -7.69
N GLY A 68 -0.16 24.31 -8.16
CA GLY A 68 -1.58 24.42 -7.85
C GLY A 68 -2.46 23.24 -8.26
N ASN A 69 -2.00 22.41 -9.19
CA ASN A 69 -2.75 21.25 -9.66
C ASN A 69 -2.34 19.93 -8.98
N ILE A 70 -1.38 19.97 -8.07
CA ILE A 70 -0.93 18.80 -7.31
C ILE A 70 -1.40 18.92 -5.87
N SER A 71 -2.01 17.86 -5.36
CA SER A 71 -2.43 17.78 -3.97
C SER A 71 -1.88 16.51 -3.32
N ALA A 72 -1.58 16.58 -2.03
CA ALA A 72 -1.15 15.42 -1.27
C ALA A 72 -2.33 14.90 -0.44
N ILE A 73 -2.62 13.62 -0.58
CA ILE A 73 -3.76 12.97 0.06
C ILE A 73 -3.26 11.86 0.98
N ARG A 74 -3.90 11.77 2.14
CA ARG A 74 -3.70 10.65 3.07
C ARG A 74 -4.88 9.68 2.89
N PRO A 75 -4.69 8.54 2.19
CA PRO A 75 -5.80 7.62 1.95
C PRO A 75 -6.27 6.88 3.20
N MET A 76 -5.45 6.87 4.25
CA MET A 76 -5.79 6.23 5.52
C MET A 76 -6.02 7.30 6.58
N SER A 77 -7.15 7.25 7.27
CA SER A 77 -7.50 8.22 8.29
C SER A 77 -8.22 7.54 9.45
N GLU A 78 -7.75 7.77 10.66
CA GLU A 78 -8.37 7.28 11.89
C GLU A 78 -8.67 5.76 11.88
N GLY A 79 -7.73 4.98 11.35
CA GLY A 79 -7.86 3.54 11.29
C GLY A 79 -8.81 3.01 10.23
N VAL A 80 -9.26 3.86 9.31
CA VAL A 80 -10.11 3.46 8.18
C VAL A 80 -9.51 3.92 6.86
N ILE A 81 -9.95 3.29 5.77
CA ILE A 81 -9.58 3.71 4.43
C ILE A 81 -10.53 4.82 4.00
N ALA A 82 -10.02 6.05 3.92
CA ALA A 82 -10.81 7.22 3.52
C ALA A 82 -11.00 7.30 2.02
N ASP A 83 -10.01 6.82 1.24
CA ASP A 83 -10.06 6.80 -0.20
C ASP A 83 -9.39 5.50 -0.68
N PHE A 84 -10.21 4.51 -1.05
CA PHE A 84 -9.67 3.20 -1.37
C PHE A 84 -9.03 3.12 -2.77
N GLU A 85 -9.44 3.96 -3.73
CA GLU A 85 -8.78 4.01 -5.03
C GLU A 85 -7.33 4.48 -4.88
N ILE A 86 -7.15 5.51 -4.08
CA ILE A 86 -5.82 6.04 -3.80
C ILE A 86 -5.01 5.06 -2.93
N ALA A 87 -5.66 4.41 -1.97
CA ALA A 87 -5.00 3.38 -1.17
C ALA A 87 -4.54 2.21 -2.04
N GLU A 88 -5.35 1.80 -3.00
CA GLU A 88 -5.01 0.77 -3.97
C GLU A 88 -3.76 1.15 -4.77
N GLU A 89 -3.72 2.35 -5.31
CA GLU A 89 -2.56 2.84 -6.07
C GLU A 89 -1.31 2.91 -5.19
N MET A 90 -1.47 3.31 -3.94
CA MET A 90 -0.37 3.34 -2.97
C MET A 90 0.20 1.94 -2.73
N ILE A 91 -0.67 0.95 -2.53
CA ILE A 91 -0.28 -0.45 -2.32
C ILE A 91 0.49 -0.96 -3.54
N LYS A 92 -0.05 -0.76 -4.73
CA LYS A 92 0.60 -1.17 -5.98
C LYS A 92 2.00 -0.56 -6.12
N TYR A 93 2.11 0.71 -5.79
CA TYR A 93 3.39 1.41 -5.83
C TYR A 93 4.41 0.78 -4.89
N PHE A 94 4.02 0.52 -3.64
CA PHE A 94 4.93 -0.08 -2.66
C PHE A 94 5.32 -1.51 -3.02
N ILE A 95 4.39 -2.29 -3.55
CA ILE A 95 4.67 -3.64 -4.04
C ILE A 95 5.72 -3.59 -5.16
N ARG A 96 5.51 -2.75 -6.15
CA ARG A 96 6.46 -2.61 -7.27
C ARG A 96 7.83 -2.14 -6.81
N LYS A 97 7.87 -1.25 -5.83
CA LYS A 97 9.12 -0.72 -5.29
C LYS A 97 9.96 -1.79 -4.59
N VAL A 98 9.31 -2.72 -3.92
CA VAL A 98 9.96 -3.76 -3.12
C VAL A 98 10.17 -5.05 -3.91
N HIS A 99 9.25 -5.38 -4.81
CA HIS A 99 9.29 -6.63 -5.56
C HIS A 99 10.49 -6.69 -6.51
N ASN A 100 11.25 -7.80 -6.42
CA ASN A 100 12.36 -8.02 -7.32
C ASN A 100 11.85 -8.48 -8.69
N ARG A 101 11.98 -7.62 -9.70
CA ARG A 101 11.52 -7.89 -11.07
C ARG A 101 12.22 -9.07 -11.73
N ARG A 102 13.36 -9.51 -11.19
CA ARG A 102 14.09 -10.67 -11.72
C ARG A 102 13.49 -11.99 -11.24
N SER A 103 12.59 -11.95 -10.28
CA SER A 103 11.89 -13.14 -9.82
C SER A 103 10.77 -13.47 -10.79
N PHE A 104 10.77 -14.69 -11.28
CA PHE A 104 9.70 -15.20 -12.14
C PHE A 104 8.52 -15.74 -11.33
N VAL A 105 8.65 -15.78 -10.02
CA VAL A 105 7.61 -16.29 -9.11
C VAL A 105 6.93 -15.11 -8.43
N SER A 106 5.62 -15.07 -8.53
CA SER A 106 4.83 -14.06 -7.81
C SER A 106 4.89 -14.33 -6.31
N PRO A 107 5.18 -13.33 -5.49
CA PRO A 107 5.23 -13.52 -4.04
C PRO A 107 3.83 -13.69 -3.45
N LEU A 108 3.75 -14.45 -2.38
CA LEU A 108 2.54 -14.50 -1.55
C LEU A 108 2.55 -13.28 -0.65
N ILE A 109 1.54 -12.42 -0.78
CA ILE A 109 1.48 -11.14 -0.06
C ILE A 109 0.33 -11.15 0.94
N ILE A 110 0.63 -10.79 2.17
CA ILE A 110 -0.37 -10.55 3.21
C ILE A 110 -0.51 -9.03 3.39
N ILE A 111 -1.74 -8.54 3.32
CA ILE A 111 -2.03 -7.13 3.55
C ILE A 111 -2.82 -7.00 4.85
N CYS A 112 -2.24 -6.29 5.82
CA CYS A 112 -2.90 -5.95 7.07
C CYS A 112 -3.64 -4.64 6.88
N VAL A 113 -4.96 -4.68 7.03
CA VAL A 113 -5.81 -3.48 6.88
C VAL A 113 -6.28 -2.99 8.24
N PRO A 114 -6.64 -1.70 8.35
CA PRO A 114 -7.19 -1.18 9.60
C PRO A 114 -8.43 -1.95 10.03
N SER A 115 -8.64 -2.05 11.33
CA SER A 115 -9.76 -2.78 11.90
C SER A 115 -11.13 -2.22 11.50
N GLY A 116 -11.17 -0.93 11.17
CA GLY A 116 -12.40 -0.27 10.72
C GLY A 116 -12.72 -0.45 9.24
N ALA A 117 -11.88 -1.13 8.47
CA ALA A 117 -12.12 -1.32 7.04
C ALA A 117 -13.36 -2.17 6.79
N THR A 118 -14.19 -1.75 5.84
CA THR A 118 -15.39 -2.50 5.45
C THR A 118 -15.02 -3.73 4.62
N ALA A 119 -15.97 -4.66 4.48
CA ALA A 119 -15.77 -5.83 3.64
C ALA A 119 -15.50 -5.46 2.18
N VAL A 120 -16.14 -4.39 1.68
CA VAL A 120 -15.94 -3.89 0.31
C VAL A 120 -14.53 -3.36 0.13
N GLU A 121 -14.06 -2.56 1.09
CA GLU A 121 -12.71 -2.00 1.07
C GLU A 121 -11.65 -3.09 1.14
N ARG A 122 -11.86 -4.10 1.97
CA ARG A 122 -10.95 -5.25 2.06
C ARG A 122 -10.88 -6.01 0.75
N ARG A 123 -12.01 -6.18 0.09
CA ARG A 123 -12.07 -6.84 -1.22
C ARG A 123 -11.33 -6.02 -2.26
N ALA A 124 -11.52 -4.70 -2.30
CA ALA A 124 -10.81 -3.83 -3.23
C ALA A 124 -9.30 -3.94 -3.08
N ILE A 125 -8.79 -3.97 -1.86
CA ILE A 125 -7.37 -4.17 -1.58
C ILE A 125 -6.89 -5.53 -2.07
N GLN A 126 -7.69 -6.57 -1.86
CA GLN A 126 -7.36 -7.93 -2.30
C GLN A 126 -7.31 -8.02 -3.83
N GLU A 127 -8.24 -7.40 -4.52
CA GLU A 127 -8.26 -7.34 -5.98
C GLU A 127 -7.06 -6.59 -6.54
N SER A 128 -6.69 -5.49 -5.91
CA SER A 128 -5.49 -4.73 -6.25
C SER A 128 -4.23 -5.59 -6.19
N ARG A 129 -4.10 -6.37 -5.12
CA ARG A 129 -2.98 -7.30 -4.98
C ARG A 129 -2.99 -8.36 -6.07
N SER A 130 -4.17 -8.88 -6.41
CA SER A 130 -4.32 -9.88 -7.46
C SER A 130 -3.96 -9.36 -8.84
N GLU A 131 -4.28 -8.11 -9.13
CA GLU A 131 -3.90 -7.46 -10.39
C GLU A 131 -2.39 -7.33 -10.54
N GLU A 132 -1.67 -7.07 -9.46
CA GLU A 132 -0.22 -6.99 -9.47
C GLU A 132 0.44 -8.38 -9.56
N HIS A 133 -0.18 -9.39 -8.96
CA HIS A 133 0.36 -10.73 -8.85
C HIS A 133 -0.73 -11.75 -9.18
N THR A 134 -1.07 -11.84 -10.45
CA THR A 134 -2.24 -12.58 -10.94
C THR A 134 -2.28 -14.05 -10.58
N SER A 135 -1.17 -14.66 -10.33
CA SER A 135 -1.11 -16.07 -9.99
C SER A 135 -1.40 -16.39 -8.54
N GLU A 136 -1.55 -15.38 -7.68
CA GLU A 136 -1.60 -15.55 -6.24
C GLU A 136 -2.94 -15.17 -5.63
N LEU A 137 -3.99 -15.69 -6.20
CA LEU A 137 -5.35 -15.49 -5.71
C LEU A 137 -5.65 -16.42 -4.55
N GLN A 138 -5.17 -16.09 -3.40
CA GLN A 138 -5.36 -16.90 -2.20
C GLN A 138 -6.18 -16.15 -1.15
#